data_eaf896bf6918dabc53e3a28a2bda0248
#
_entry.id   eaf896bf6918dabc53e3a28a2bda0248
#
_cell.length_a   1.000
_cell.length_b   1.000
_cell.length_c   1.000
_cell.angle_alpha   90.00
_cell.angle_beta   90.00
_cell.angle_gamma   90.00
#
_symmetry.space_group_name_H-M   'P 1'
#
loop_
_entity.id
_entity.type
_entity.pdbx_description
1 polymer ?
#
loop_
_entity_poly.entity_id
_entity_poly.type
_entity_poly.pdbx_seq_one_letter_code
_entity_poly.pdbx_strand_id
1 'polypeptide(L)' 'MKIIKIWFEDLYIYAKSEDGRILRQSLLWYPQLKDATDEERANYTLGLTGIHWRHLDEDVS' A
#
# COMPACT_ATOMS: atom_id res chain seq x y z
N MET A 1 7.02 -11.27 -7.03
CA MET A 1 7.61 -10.54 -5.89
C MET A 1 6.59 -10.46 -4.76
N LYS A 2 6.97 -10.85 -3.57
CA LYS A 2 6.07 -10.89 -2.42
C LYS A 2 6.32 -9.70 -1.51
N ILE A 3 5.28 -8.91 -1.25
CA ILE A 3 5.35 -7.79 -0.31
C ILE A 3 5.20 -8.31 1.11
N ILE A 4 6.10 -7.91 1.99
CA ILE A 4 6.09 -8.34 3.40
C ILE A 4 5.82 -7.21 4.37
N LYS A 5 5.93 -5.96 3.93
CA LYS A 5 5.71 -4.82 4.79
C LYS A 5 5.31 -3.61 3.95
N ILE A 6 4.40 -2.79 4.47
CA ILE A 6 4.09 -1.49 3.88
C ILE A 6 4.11 -0.42 4.96
N TRP A 7 4.40 0.81 4.54
CA TRP A 7 4.27 1.98 5.42
C TRP A 7 3.98 3.20 4.55
N PHE A 8 3.55 4.25 5.20
CA PHE A 8 3.22 5.52 4.54
C PHE A 8 4.10 6.63 5.10
N GLU A 9 4.59 7.49 4.22
CA GLU A 9 5.39 8.63 4.59
C GLU A 9 5.09 9.76 3.63
N ASP A 10 4.71 10.92 4.15
CA ASP A 10 4.31 12.06 3.34
C ASP A 10 3.18 11.65 2.37
N LEU A 11 3.34 11.91 1.09
CA LEU A 11 2.37 11.54 0.07
C LEU A 11 2.76 10.27 -0.69
N TYR A 12 3.50 9.36 -0.03
CA TYR A 12 3.97 8.14 -0.66
C TYR A 12 3.59 6.91 0.16
N ILE A 13 3.34 5.82 -0.57
CA ILE A 13 3.24 4.50 0.03
C ILE A 13 4.52 3.73 -0.32
N TYR A 14 5.09 3.06 0.67
CA TYR A 14 6.29 2.26 0.52
C TYR A 14 5.95 0.80 0.75
N ALA A 15 6.55 -0.07 -0.03
CA ALA A 15 6.37 -1.50 0.11
C ALA A 15 7.74 -2.18 0.07
N LYS A 16 7.96 -3.10 1.02
CA LYS A 16 9.19 -3.89 1.05
C LYS A 16 8.86 -5.33 0.66
N SER A 17 9.63 -5.87 -0.26
CA SER A 17 9.48 -7.26 -0.69
C SER A 17 10.36 -8.19 0.12
N GLU A 18 10.11 -9.48 0.03
CA GLU A 18 10.87 -10.50 0.78
C GLU A 18 12.34 -10.57 0.35
N ASP A 19 12.66 -10.11 -0.87
CA ASP A 19 14.03 -10.08 -1.37
C ASP A 19 14.78 -8.80 -1.00
N GLY A 20 14.18 -7.94 -0.18
CA GLY A 20 14.82 -6.72 0.32
C GLY A 20 14.60 -5.48 -0.54
N ARG A 21 13.83 -5.58 -1.61
CA ARG A 21 13.54 -4.42 -2.46
C ARG A 21 12.52 -3.51 -1.80
N ILE A 22 12.68 -2.21 -2.03
CA ILE A 22 11.73 -1.21 -1.55
C ILE A 22 11.15 -0.50 -2.76
N LEU A 23 9.82 -0.51 -2.84
CA LEU A 23 9.06 0.16 -3.88
C LEU A 23 8.36 1.37 -3.29
N ARG A 24 8.25 2.43 -4.07
CA ARG A 24 7.58 3.65 -3.64
C ARG A 24 6.59 4.08 -4.72
N GLN A 25 5.39 4.44 -4.29
CA GLN A 25 4.36 4.95 -5.19
C GLN A 25 3.76 6.22 -4.62
N SER A 26 3.43 7.16 -5.48
CA SER A 26 2.76 8.39 -5.05
C SER A 26 1.30 8.11 -4.70
N LEU A 27 0.83 8.65 -3.58
CA LEU A 27 -0.57 8.55 -3.19
C LEU A 27 -1.49 9.36 -4.11
N LEU A 28 -0.94 10.20 -4.96
CA LEU A 28 -1.73 10.91 -5.98
C LEU A 28 -2.35 9.96 -6.98
N TRP A 29 -1.76 8.77 -7.15
CA TRP A 29 -2.31 7.72 -8.00
C TRP A 29 -3.41 6.93 -7.31
N TYR A 30 -3.57 7.10 -5.99
CA TYR A 30 -4.51 6.34 -5.18
C TYR A 30 -5.28 7.29 -4.26
N PRO A 31 -6.19 8.09 -4.83
CA PRO A 31 -6.86 9.14 -4.06
C PRO A 31 -7.63 8.64 -2.84
N GLN A 32 -8.16 7.42 -2.88
CA GLN A 32 -8.86 6.86 -1.74
C GLN A 32 -7.92 6.57 -0.58
N LEU A 33 -6.69 6.13 -0.88
CA LEU A 33 -5.66 5.94 0.13
C LEU A 33 -5.15 7.26 0.68
N LYS A 34 -5.02 8.25 -0.18
CA LYS A 34 -4.57 9.57 0.21
C LYS A 34 -5.50 10.20 1.24
N ASP A 35 -6.80 10.05 1.04
CA ASP A 35 -7.81 10.64 1.91
C ASP A 35 -8.23 9.71 3.07
N ALA A 36 -7.68 8.52 3.15
CA ALA A 36 -8.03 7.55 4.17
C ALA A 36 -7.43 7.91 5.53
N THR A 37 -8.08 7.46 6.59
CA THR A 37 -7.54 7.57 7.94
C THR A 37 -6.42 6.55 8.14
N ASP A 38 -5.64 6.73 9.20
CA ASP A 38 -4.58 5.77 9.54
C ASP A 38 -5.15 4.38 9.78
N GLU A 39 -6.32 4.30 10.40
CA GLU A 39 -7.00 3.03 10.65
C GLU A 39 -7.39 2.35 9.33
N GLU A 40 -7.94 3.12 8.40
CA GLU A 40 -8.31 2.58 7.09
C GLU A 40 -7.09 2.10 6.31
N ARG A 41 -6.00 2.86 6.37
CA ARG A 41 -4.74 2.48 5.71
C ARG A 41 -4.14 1.21 6.29
N ALA A 42 -4.33 0.97 7.58
CA ALA A 42 -3.82 -0.22 8.25
C ALA A 42 -4.62 -1.49 7.91
N ASN A 43 -5.81 -1.32 7.35
CA ASN A 43 -6.73 -2.43 7.09
C ASN A 43 -6.56 -2.97 5.66
N TYR A 44 -5.39 -3.54 5.40
CA TYR A 44 -5.04 -4.06 4.08
C TYR A 44 -4.79 -5.57 4.13
N THR A 45 -4.82 -6.18 2.94
CA THR A 45 -4.48 -7.59 2.76
C THR A 45 -3.34 -7.68 1.75
N LEU A 46 -2.33 -8.48 2.06
CA LEU A 46 -1.22 -8.73 1.16
C LEU A 46 -1.52 -9.96 0.30
N GLY A 47 -1.50 -9.75 -1.01
CA GLY A 47 -1.65 -10.84 -1.97
C GLY A 47 -0.29 -11.24 -2.56
N LEU A 48 -0.32 -12.20 -3.49
CA LEU A 48 0.90 -12.66 -4.16
C LEU A 48 1.50 -11.58 -5.06
N THR A 49 0.68 -10.72 -5.60
CA THR A 49 1.11 -9.74 -6.60
C THR A 49 0.84 -8.30 -6.21
N GLY A 50 0.35 -8.04 -5.01
CA GLY A 50 0.07 -6.67 -4.62
C GLY A 50 -0.61 -6.52 -3.28
N ILE A 51 -1.12 -5.34 -3.04
CA ILE A 51 -1.76 -4.93 -1.79
C ILE A 51 -3.20 -4.54 -2.09
N HIS A 52 -4.13 -5.01 -1.26
CA HIS A 52 -5.54 -4.76 -1.47
C HIS A 52 -6.18 -4.15 -0.22
N TRP A 53 -6.96 -3.09 -0.42
CA TRP A 53 -7.76 -2.44 0.63
C TRP A 53 -9.23 -2.68 0.33
N ARG A 54 -9.81 -3.64 1.02
CA ARG A 54 -11.19 -4.07 0.77
C ARG A 54 -12.20 -2.94 0.97
N HIS A 55 -12.06 -2.18 2.05
CA HIS A 55 -13.01 -1.12 2.38
C HIS A 55 -12.89 0.10 1.49
N LEU A 56 -11.73 0.29 0.88
CA LEU A 56 -11.48 1.43 0.00
C LEU A 56 -11.63 1.06 -1.47
N ASP A 57 -11.84 -0.22 -1.77
CA ASP A 57 -11.90 -0.73 -3.13
C ASP A 57 -10.67 -0.28 -3.94
N GLU A 58 -9.50 -0.38 -3.33
CA GLU A 58 -8.25 0.08 -3.90
C GLU A 58 -7.23 -1.05 -3.93
N ASP A 59 -6.47 -1.13 -5.03
CA ASP A 59 -5.41 -2.13 -5.21
C ASP A 59 -4.11 -1.43 -5.62
N VAL A 60 -3.01 -1.89 -5.03
CA VAL A 60 -1.66 -1.49 -5.44
C VAL A 60 -0.93 -2.74 -5.91
N SER A 61 -0.54 -2.75 -7.17
CA SER A 61 0.14 -3.90 -7.74
C SER A 61 1.44 -3.53 -8.45
#